data_2cd2c4d59bde0c98f97be432a07e8bfd
#
_entry.id   2cd2c4d59bde0c98f97be432a07e8bfd
#
_cell.length_a   1.000
_cell.length_b   1.000
_cell.length_c   1.000
_cell.angle_alpha   90.00
_cell.angle_beta   90.00
_cell.angle_gamma   90.00
#
_symmetry.space_group_name_H-M   'P 1'
#
loop_
_entity.id
_entity.type
_entity.pdbx_description
1 polymer ?
#
loop_
_entity_poly.entity_id
_entity_poly.type
_entity_poly.pdbx_seq_one_letter_code
_entity_poly.pdbx_strand_id
1 'polypeptide(L)'
;MIFLQQRKASPRGWLLFIGKQGKPCYKFDEYREIWYTIPILIKGKGTGNMKLLPCAVRGVLAGLMISIGGYVYLGCENRVVGAVFFTVGLITITLFGFDLYTGKIGYWLGQSRQERWQTLLSLPCNAVGCLIAGLARRPAGAVLALCEARLAKAPLTLLVDGIFCGILICIPTFILCGFEHSIADVFYFCNARIFSGQAVLVVLLVALGNALGALIIPAARLVYQPKEE
;
A
#
# COMPACT_ATOMS: atom_id res chain seq x y z
N MET A 1 14.28 18.58 -32.46
CA MET A 1 14.72 17.72 -33.58
C MET A 1 14.97 16.33 -33.00
N ILE A 2 13.95 15.47 -33.01
CA ILE A 2 13.98 14.11 -32.42
C ILE A 2 14.49 13.17 -33.51
N PHE A 3 15.71 12.66 -33.34
CA PHE A 3 16.26 11.63 -34.22
C PHE A 3 15.78 10.27 -33.74
N LEU A 4 14.89 9.65 -34.51
CA LEU A 4 14.54 8.24 -34.39
C LEU A 4 15.71 7.40 -34.91
N GLN A 5 16.49 6.78 -34.04
CA GLN A 5 17.56 5.86 -34.40
C GLN A 5 17.12 4.42 -34.14
N GLN A 6 17.10 3.68 -35.22
CA GLN A 6 16.97 2.23 -35.46
C GLN A 6 16.54 1.30 -34.32
N ARG A 7 15.42 0.62 -34.59
CA ARG A 7 14.93 -0.54 -33.83
C ARG A 7 15.81 -1.75 -34.10
N LYS A 8 16.53 -2.26 -33.09
CA LYS A 8 17.04 -3.64 -33.11
C LYS A 8 16.13 -4.49 -32.21
N ALA A 9 15.49 -5.49 -32.81
CA ALA A 9 14.72 -6.48 -32.08
C ALA A 9 15.65 -7.39 -31.28
N SER A 10 15.40 -7.52 -29.98
CA SER A 10 16.03 -8.54 -29.13
C SER A 10 15.38 -9.91 -29.42
N PRO A 11 16.09 -11.03 -29.27
CA PRO A 11 15.55 -12.39 -29.47
C PRO A 11 14.34 -12.72 -28.58
N ARG A 12 13.98 -11.87 -27.62
CA ARG A 12 12.85 -12.03 -26.70
C ARG A 12 11.73 -11.00 -26.88
N GLY A 13 11.65 -10.32 -28.04
CA GLY A 13 10.48 -9.49 -28.40
C GLY A 13 10.32 -8.15 -27.65
N TRP A 14 11.33 -7.63 -26.96
CA TRP A 14 11.25 -6.38 -26.21
C TRP A 14 11.79 -5.18 -27.00
N LEU A 15 11.09 -4.06 -26.98
CA LEU A 15 11.51 -2.80 -27.57
C LEU A 15 12.62 -2.16 -26.71
N LEU A 16 13.85 -2.10 -27.24
CA LEU A 16 14.98 -1.41 -26.63
C LEU A 16 15.11 0.00 -27.23
N PHE A 17 15.06 1.02 -26.41
CA PHE A 17 15.46 2.38 -26.79
C PHE A 17 16.98 2.52 -26.58
N ILE A 18 17.72 2.82 -27.66
CA ILE A 18 19.17 2.97 -27.63
C ILE A 18 19.53 4.45 -27.62
N GLY A 19 20.32 4.88 -26.62
CA GLY A 19 20.83 6.25 -26.51
C GLY A 19 22.02 6.51 -27.43
N LYS A 20 22.46 7.78 -27.50
CA LYS A 20 23.49 8.31 -28.42
C LYS A 20 24.86 7.60 -28.41
N GLN A 21 25.11 6.70 -27.49
CA GLN A 21 26.38 5.94 -27.39
C GLN A 21 26.20 4.43 -27.55
N GLY A 22 25.10 3.97 -28.16
CA GLY A 22 24.88 2.52 -28.37
C GLY A 22 24.56 1.72 -27.11
N LYS A 23 24.46 2.36 -25.94
CA LYS A 23 24.04 1.72 -24.68
C LYS A 23 22.52 1.80 -24.58
N PRO A 24 21.83 0.75 -24.10
CA PRO A 24 20.39 0.82 -23.87
C PRO A 24 20.09 1.92 -22.86
N CYS A 25 19.18 2.86 -23.22
CA CYS A 25 18.80 3.96 -22.34
C CYS A 25 18.11 3.50 -21.06
N TYR A 26 17.51 2.30 -21.06
CA TYR A 26 16.85 1.70 -19.92
C TYR A 26 16.97 0.18 -19.97
N LYS A 27 17.60 -0.41 -19.00
CA LYS A 27 17.44 -1.84 -18.70
C LYS A 27 16.18 -1.98 -17.83
N PHE A 28 15.15 -2.61 -18.34
CA PHE A 28 13.93 -2.94 -17.56
C PHE A 28 14.28 -3.79 -16.32
N ASP A 29 15.37 -4.55 -16.37
CA ASP A 29 15.92 -5.31 -15.24
C ASP A 29 16.43 -4.40 -14.11
N GLU A 30 16.92 -3.20 -14.42
CA GLU A 30 17.35 -2.22 -13.42
C GLU A 30 16.16 -1.63 -12.63
N TYR A 31 15.00 -1.44 -13.28
CA TYR A 31 13.76 -1.05 -12.59
C TYR A 31 13.17 -2.19 -11.76
N ARG A 32 13.33 -3.45 -12.22
CA ARG A 32 12.96 -4.62 -11.43
C ARG A 32 13.76 -4.65 -10.13
N GLU A 33 15.06 -4.39 -10.19
CA GLU A 33 15.94 -4.26 -9.04
C GLU A 33 15.55 -3.08 -8.13
N ILE A 34 15.16 -1.93 -8.68
CA ILE A 34 14.75 -0.76 -7.90
C ILE A 34 13.53 -1.09 -7.02
N TRP A 35 12.50 -1.75 -7.55
CA TRP A 35 11.32 -2.14 -6.77
C TRP A 35 11.61 -3.18 -5.69
N TYR A 36 12.66 -4.00 -5.88
CA TYR A 36 13.11 -4.98 -4.89
C TYR A 36 14.22 -4.43 -3.99
N THR A 37 15.01 -3.47 -4.46
CA THR A 37 16.19 -2.94 -3.78
C THR A 37 15.86 -1.74 -2.90
N ILE A 38 14.83 -0.93 -3.22
CA ILE A 38 14.39 0.16 -2.34
C ILE A 38 14.10 -0.33 -0.91
N PRO A 39 13.34 -1.41 -0.69
CA PRO A 39 13.18 -1.98 0.65
C PRO A 39 14.48 -2.53 1.25
N ILE A 40 15.43 -2.98 0.42
CA ILE A 40 16.71 -3.55 0.85
C ILE A 40 17.73 -2.46 1.20
N LEU A 41 17.79 -1.36 0.47
CA LEU A 41 18.66 -0.21 0.75
C LEU A 41 18.25 0.55 2.02
N ILE A 42 16.95 0.55 2.35
CA ILE A 42 16.43 1.09 3.61
C ILE A 42 16.65 0.09 4.76
N LYS A 43 16.93 -1.17 4.44
CA LYS A 43 17.29 -2.22 5.36
C LYS A 43 18.77 -2.04 5.80
N GLY A 44 19.02 -1.04 6.65
CA GLY A 44 20.28 -1.00 7.40
C GLY A 44 20.50 -2.37 8.02
N LYS A 45 21.68 -2.98 7.83
CA LYS A 45 22.10 -4.26 8.41
C LYS A 45 21.79 -4.26 9.91
N GLY A 46 20.64 -4.74 10.28
CA GLY A 46 20.14 -4.78 11.65
C GLY A 46 20.71 -6.01 12.35
N THR A 47 21.74 -5.81 13.13
CA THR A 47 22.18 -6.76 14.15
C THR A 47 21.04 -7.02 15.14
N GLY A 48 20.56 -8.22 15.19
CA GLY A 48 20.08 -9.08 16.27
C GLY A 48 19.01 -8.61 17.29
N ASN A 49 18.74 -7.34 17.51
CA ASN A 49 17.75 -6.90 18.49
C ASN A 49 16.60 -6.14 17.82
N MET A 50 15.37 -6.61 18.05
CA MET A 50 14.14 -5.97 17.58
C MET A 50 14.04 -4.56 18.16
N LYS A 51 14.35 -3.55 17.33
CA LYS A 51 14.15 -2.15 17.70
C LYS A 51 12.66 -1.81 17.55
N LEU A 52 11.87 -2.09 18.59
CA LEU A 52 10.41 -1.87 18.60
C LEU A 52 10.06 -0.40 18.36
N LEU A 53 10.76 0.53 18.99
CA LEU A 53 10.46 1.96 18.89
C LEU A 53 10.58 2.50 17.44
N PRO A 54 11.66 2.26 16.68
CA PRO A 54 11.73 2.69 15.28
C PRO A 54 10.63 2.07 14.41
N CYS A 55 10.27 0.81 14.64
CA CYS A 55 9.17 0.15 13.93
C CYS A 55 7.83 0.82 14.25
N ALA A 56 7.55 1.09 15.51
CA ALA A 56 6.33 1.77 15.94
C ALA A 56 6.22 3.17 15.33
N VAL A 57 7.30 3.97 15.38
CA VAL A 57 7.33 5.31 14.81
C VAL A 57 7.04 5.27 13.30
N ARG A 58 7.72 4.38 12.54
CA ARG A 58 7.46 4.23 11.10
C ARG A 58 6.01 3.80 10.82
N GLY A 59 5.44 2.93 11.68
CA GLY A 59 4.05 2.53 11.57
C GLY A 59 3.08 3.70 11.80
N VAL A 60 3.28 4.49 12.85
CA VAL A 60 2.46 5.68 13.14
C VAL A 60 2.54 6.68 11.99
N LEU A 61 3.75 6.95 11.47
CA LEU A 61 3.94 7.84 10.33
C LEU A 61 3.22 7.32 9.07
N ALA A 62 3.21 6.01 8.82
CA ALA A 62 2.45 5.44 7.72
C ALA A 62 0.95 5.71 7.85
N GLY A 63 0.38 5.52 9.04
CA GLY A 63 -1.03 5.83 9.32
C GLY A 63 -1.36 7.32 9.12
N LEU A 64 -0.46 8.22 9.55
CA LEU A 64 -0.59 9.66 9.30
C LEU A 64 -0.61 9.98 7.79
N MET A 65 0.28 9.36 6.99
CA MET A 65 0.33 9.60 5.54
C MET A 65 -0.91 9.09 4.82
N ILE A 66 -1.43 7.91 5.18
CA ILE A 66 -2.73 7.42 4.67
C ILE A 66 -3.85 8.42 5.01
N SER A 67 -3.85 8.95 6.23
CA SER A 67 -4.86 9.91 6.67
C SER A 67 -4.79 11.23 5.90
N ILE A 68 -3.59 11.72 5.60
CA ILE A 68 -3.39 12.91 4.77
C ILE A 68 -3.96 12.64 3.36
N GLY A 69 -3.64 11.49 2.76
CA GLY A 69 -4.25 11.07 1.50
C GLY A 69 -5.78 11.01 1.57
N GLY A 70 -6.32 10.48 2.67
CA GLY A 70 -7.75 10.43 2.95
C GLY A 70 -8.41 11.81 3.05
N TYR A 71 -7.77 12.76 3.72
CA TYR A 71 -8.24 14.15 3.76
C TYR A 71 -8.27 14.80 2.38
N VAL A 72 -7.23 14.57 1.57
CA VAL A 72 -7.19 15.08 0.20
C VAL A 72 -8.33 14.47 -0.62
N TYR A 73 -8.54 13.15 -0.51
CA TYR A 73 -9.65 12.46 -1.18
C TYR A 73 -11.02 13.04 -0.79
N LEU A 74 -11.26 13.22 0.52
CA LEU A 74 -12.52 13.75 1.05
C LEU A 74 -12.74 15.24 0.71
N GLY A 75 -11.66 15.99 0.48
CA GLY A 75 -11.71 17.41 0.13
C GLY A 75 -11.87 17.68 -1.37
N CYS A 76 -11.74 16.67 -2.23
CA CYS A 76 -11.90 16.83 -3.67
C CYS A 76 -13.37 16.60 -4.09
N GLU A 77 -13.96 17.54 -4.82
CA GLU A 77 -15.28 17.37 -5.41
C GLU A 77 -15.27 16.25 -6.46
N ASN A 78 -14.24 16.21 -7.31
CA ASN A 78 -14.08 15.17 -8.30
C ASN A 78 -13.39 13.94 -7.68
N ARG A 79 -14.12 12.81 -7.62
CA ARG A 79 -13.66 11.56 -7.01
C ARG A 79 -12.42 10.98 -7.71
N VAL A 80 -12.30 11.13 -9.02
CA VAL A 80 -11.14 10.65 -9.80
C VAL A 80 -9.90 11.44 -9.41
N VAL A 81 -10.01 12.76 -9.37
CA VAL A 81 -8.94 13.65 -8.95
C VAL A 81 -8.53 13.33 -7.49
N GLY A 82 -9.50 13.20 -6.61
CA GLY A 82 -9.25 12.84 -5.21
C GLY A 82 -8.52 11.50 -5.05
N ALA A 83 -8.93 10.47 -5.82
CA ALA A 83 -8.25 9.17 -5.81
C ALA A 83 -6.82 9.24 -6.33
N VAL A 84 -6.56 10.03 -7.39
CA VAL A 84 -5.19 10.24 -7.89
C VAL A 84 -4.34 10.94 -6.82
N PHE A 85 -4.84 11.99 -6.19
CA PHE A 85 -4.09 12.70 -5.14
C PHE A 85 -3.94 11.91 -3.84
N PHE A 86 -4.82 10.95 -3.55
CA PHE A 86 -4.60 10.01 -2.44
C PHE A 86 -3.25 9.27 -2.56
N THR A 87 -2.76 9.07 -3.79
CA THR A 87 -1.45 8.45 -4.09
C THR A 87 -0.30 9.16 -3.42
N VAL A 88 -0.40 10.47 -3.14
CA VAL A 88 0.65 11.24 -2.47
C VAL A 88 1.00 10.62 -1.12
N GLY A 89 0.00 10.19 -0.34
CA GLY A 89 0.23 9.47 0.90
C GLY A 89 0.99 8.15 0.71
N LEU A 90 0.59 7.34 -0.30
CA LEU A 90 1.24 6.06 -0.61
C LEU A 90 2.67 6.24 -1.14
N ILE A 91 2.90 7.23 -2.00
CA ILE A 91 4.24 7.56 -2.52
C ILE A 91 5.15 7.97 -1.37
N THR A 92 4.68 8.83 -0.47
CA THR A 92 5.45 9.26 0.70
C THR A 92 5.83 8.08 1.57
N ILE A 93 4.89 7.16 1.86
CA ILE A 93 5.16 5.93 2.62
C ILE A 93 6.28 5.12 1.97
N THR A 94 6.23 4.97 0.65
CA THR A 94 7.23 4.19 -0.11
C THR A 94 8.59 4.88 -0.11
N LEU A 95 8.65 6.18 -0.39
CA LEU A 95 9.89 6.95 -0.47
C LEU A 95 10.63 7.02 0.88
N PHE A 96 9.89 7.18 1.98
CA PHE A 96 10.47 7.26 3.33
C PHE A 96 10.59 5.90 4.03
N GLY A 97 10.13 4.81 3.40
CA GLY A 97 10.21 3.46 3.97
C GLY A 97 9.38 3.29 5.25
N PHE A 98 8.21 3.93 5.33
CA PHE A 98 7.31 3.78 6.46
C PHE A 98 6.64 2.41 6.45
N ASP A 99 6.29 1.92 7.64
CA ASP A 99 5.79 0.57 7.85
C ASP A 99 4.27 0.52 7.69
N LEU A 100 3.76 0.47 6.45
CA LEU A 100 2.35 0.26 6.17
C LEU A 100 2.03 -1.23 6.18
N TYR A 101 1.07 -1.66 7.01
CA TYR A 101 0.66 -3.06 7.16
C TYR A 101 0.31 -3.70 5.82
N THR A 102 -0.60 -3.07 5.06
CA THR A 102 -1.12 -3.60 3.80
C THR A 102 -0.04 -3.76 2.73
N GLY A 103 0.98 -2.90 2.72
CA GLY A 103 2.14 -3.04 1.84
C GLY A 103 3.12 -4.11 2.31
N LYS A 104 3.39 -4.19 3.62
CA LYS A 104 4.35 -5.14 4.19
C LYS A 104 3.88 -6.59 4.16
N ILE A 105 2.58 -6.82 4.30
CA ILE A 105 2.01 -8.17 4.34
C ILE A 105 2.24 -8.93 3.02
N GLY A 106 2.33 -8.24 1.89
CA GLY A 106 2.64 -8.83 0.60
C GLY A 106 4.03 -9.50 0.53
N TYR A 107 4.95 -9.15 1.41
CA TYR A 107 6.28 -9.74 1.50
C TYR A 107 6.38 -10.88 2.52
N TRP A 108 5.28 -11.27 3.16
CA TRP A 108 5.23 -12.22 4.27
C TRP A 108 5.95 -13.54 4.00
N LEU A 109 5.84 -14.08 2.79
CA LEU A 109 6.43 -15.37 2.41
C LEU A 109 7.96 -15.34 2.48
N GLY A 110 8.59 -14.19 2.16
CA GLY A 110 10.05 -14.00 2.21
C GLY A 110 10.56 -13.40 3.52
N GLN A 111 9.68 -13.06 4.47
CA GLN A 111 10.05 -12.42 5.72
C GLN A 111 10.59 -13.42 6.76
N SER A 112 11.62 -13.02 7.50
CA SER A 112 12.06 -13.69 8.72
C SER A 112 10.98 -13.62 9.82
N ARG A 113 11.09 -14.47 10.86
CA ARG A 113 10.16 -14.44 11.99
C ARG A 113 10.07 -13.04 12.63
N GLN A 114 11.18 -12.35 12.77
CA GLN A 114 11.21 -11.00 13.35
C GLN A 114 10.50 -9.97 12.46
N GLU A 115 10.69 -10.02 11.15
CA GLU A 115 10.03 -9.13 10.19
C GLU A 115 8.51 -9.36 10.15
N ARG A 116 8.07 -10.62 10.29
CA ARG A 116 6.64 -10.96 10.42
C ARG A 116 6.00 -10.30 11.64
N TRP A 117 6.68 -10.34 12.79
CA TRP A 117 6.21 -9.63 13.99
C TRP A 117 6.15 -8.11 13.78
N GLN A 118 7.13 -7.51 13.10
CA GLN A 118 7.10 -6.09 12.75
C GLN A 118 5.95 -5.75 11.80
N THR A 119 5.65 -6.64 10.85
CA THR A 119 4.51 -6.49 9.96
C THR A 119 3.19 -6.53 10.71
N LEU A 120 3.01 -7.46 11.66
CA LEU A 120 1.81 -7.51 12.49
C LEU A 120 1.71 -6.27 13.41
N LEU A 121 2.81 -5.83 14.00
CA LEU A 121 2.85 -4.63 14.84
C LEU A 121 2.52 -3.35 14.06
N SER A 122 2.82 -3.31 12.77
CA SER A 122 2.51 -2.13 11.95
C SER A 122 1.02 -1.84 11.88
N LEU A 123 0.13 -2.83 11.94
CA LEU A 123 -1.33 -2.63 11.91
C LEU A 123 -1.83 -1.73 13.05
N PRO A 124 -1.62 -2.06 14.34
CA PRO A 124 -2.04 -1.18 15.43
C PRO A 124 -1.28 0.16 15.42
N CYS A 125 0.00 0.21 15.00
CA CYS A 125 0.73 1.46 14.88
C CYS A 125 0.14 2.36 13.78
N ASN A 126 -0.25 1.81 12.63
CA ASN A 126 -0.97 2.56 11.60
C ASN A 126 -2.29 3.10 12.15
N ALA A 127 -3.03 2.28 12.93
CA ALA A 127 -4.29 2.73 13.53
C ALA A 127 -4.08 3.92 14.50
N VAL A 128 -3.00 3.92 15.28
CA VAL A 128 -2.64 5.08 16.13
C VAL A 128 -2.39 6.33 15.28
N GLY A 129 -1.66 6.22 14.17
CA GLY A 129 -1.45 7.34 13.24
C GLY A 129 -2.76 7.88 12.66
N CYS A 130 -3.65 6.98 12.24
CA CYS A 130 -4.99 7.33 11.75
C CYS A 130 -5.86 7.98 12.84
N LEU A 131 -5.76 7.50 14.09
CA LEU A 131 -6.47 8.10 15.22
C LEU A 131 -6.02 9.54 15.47
N ILE A 132 -4.72 9.77 15.53
CA ILE A 132 -4.15 11.11 15.73
C ILE A 132 -4.64 12.06 14.63
N ALA A 133 -4.50 11.69 13.36
CA ALA A 133 -4.93 12.50 12.23
C ALA A 133 -6.46 12.68 12.19
N GLY A 134 -7.21 11.59 12.34
CA GLY A 134 -8.68 11.60 12.28
C GLY A 134 -9.29 12.50 13.37
N LEU A 135 -8.69 12.53 14.57
CA LEU A 135 -9.14 13.38 15.67
C LEU A 135 -8.66 14.84 15.55
N ALA A 136 -7.62 15.13 14.79
CA ALA A 136 -7.04 16.46 14.66
C ALA A 136 -7.97 17.48 13.97
N ARG A 137 -8.91 17.04 13.16
CA ARG A 137 -9.85 17.92 12.41
C ARG A 137 -11.30 17.50 12.66
N ARG A 138 -12.22 18.43 12.38
CA ARG A 138 -13.65 18.12 12.38
C ARG A 138 -13.97 17.09 11.29
N PRO A 139 -15.00 16.24 11.49
CA PRO A 139 -15.44 15.30 10.47
C PRO A 139 -15.69 16.00 9.14
N ALA A 140 -15.20 15.43 8.06
CA ALA A 140 -15.54 15.88 6.71
C ALA A 140 -17.00 15.47 6.41
N GLY A 141 -17.76 16.31 5.73
CA GLY A 141 -19.20 16.05 5.48
C GLY A 141 -19.48 14.70 4.79
N ALA A 142 -18.61 14.30 3.86
CA ALA A 142 -18.72 13.03 3.14
C ALA A 142 -18.34 11.79 3.97
N VAL A 143 -17.63 11.94 5.09
CA VAL A 143 -17.04 10.78 5.81
C VAL A 143 -18.11 9.93 6.50
N LEU A 144 -19.20 10.55 7.00
CA LEU A 144 -20.28 9.82 7.66
C LEU A 144 -20.95 8.84 6.70
N ALA A 145 -21.33 9.30 5.52
CA ALA A 145 -21.95 8.45 4.49
C ALA A 145 -21.01 7.30 4.07
N LEU A 146 -19.70 7.57 3.97
CA LEU A 146 -18.72 6.52 3.69
C LEU A 146 -18.66 5.46 4.80
N CYS A 147 -18.69 5.87 6.07
CA CYS A 147 -18.67 4.95 7.20
C CYS A 147 -19.97 4.13 7.29
N GLU A 148 -21.13 4.76 7.10
CA GLU A 148 -22.42 4.08 7.10
C GLU A 148 -22.49 3.02 5.99
N ALA A 149 -22.02 3.36 4.77
CA ALA A 149 -21.94 2.40 3.67
C ALA A 149 -21.08 1.18 4.00
N ARG A 150 -19.97 1.36 4.71
CA ARG A 150 -19.09 0.25 5.15
C ARG A 150 -19.75 -0.61 6.23
N LEU A 151 -20.37 0.02 7.21
CA LEU A 151 -21.07 -0.69 8.28
C LEU A 151 -22.28 -1.49 7.77
N ALA A 152 -22.89 -1.07 6.66
CA ALA A 152 -24.00 -1.77 6.02
C ALA A 152 -23.57 -2.97 5.15
N LYS A 153 -22.27 -3.10 4.80
CA LYS A 153 -21.79 -4.21 3.97
C LYS A 153 -21.83 -5.54 4.73
N ALA A 154 -22.20 -6.61 4.00
CA ALA A 154 -22.08 -7.96 4.54
C ALA A 154 -20.60 -8.35 4.78
N PRO A 155 -20.31 -9.18 5.80
CA PRO A 155 -18.93 -9.57 6.12
C PRO A 155 -18.16 -10.19 4.95
N LEU A 156 -18.82 -11.03 4.15
CA LEU A 156 -18.21 -11.63 2.95
C LEU A 156 -17.85 -10.57 1.90
N THR A 157 -18.71 -9.56 1.70
CA THR A 157 -18.43 -8.46 0.77
C THR A 157 -17.20 -7.66 1.22
N LEU A 158 -17.10 -7.34 2.52
CA LEU A 158 -15.94 -6.66 3.09
C LEU A 158 -14.64 -7.44 2.87
N LEU A 159 -14.69 -8.77 3.06
CA LEU A 159 -13.53 -9.64 2.83
C LEU A 159 -13.12 -9.64 1.36
N VAL A 160 -14.06 -9.77 0.44
CA VAL A 160 -13.82 -9.78 -1.02
C VAL A 160 -13.30 -8.42 -1.49
N ASP A 161 -13.90 -7.31 -1.08
CA ASP A 161 -13.43 -5.95 -1.37
C ASP A 161 -12.00 -5.74 -0.85
N GLY A 162 -11.71 -6.28 0.34
CA GLY A 162 -10.36 -6.29 0.91
C GLY A 162 -9.37 -7.08 0.06
N ILE A 163 -9.75 -8.26 -0.45
CA ILE A 163 -8.88 -9.08 -1.31
C ILE A 163 -8.54 -8.32 -2.59
N PHE A 164 -9.53 -7.76 -3.28
CA PHE A 164 -9.28 -6.97 -4.49
C PHE A 164 -8.42 -5.74 -4.21
N CYS A 165 -8.65 -5.04 -3.12
CA CYS A 165 -7.79 -3.95 -2.70
C CYS A 165 -6.35 -4.43 -2.45
N GLY A 166 -6.17 -5.58 -1.78
CA GLY A 166 -4.85 -6.15 -1.49
C GLY A 166 -4.06 -6.50 -2.76
N ILE A 167 -4.72 -7.00 -3.81
CA ILE A 167 -4.10 -7.25 -5.12
C ILE A 167 -3.63 -5.93 -5.75
N LEU A 168 -4.41 -4.86 -5.62
CA LEU A 168 -4.19 -3.55 -6.24
C LEU A 168 -3.50 -2.55 -5.32
N ILE A 169 -2.92 -2.97 -4.21
CA ILE A 169 -2.46 -2.09 -3.14
C ILE A 169 -1.52 -0.97 -3.60
N CYS A 170 -0.78 -1.19 -4.69
CA CYS A 170 0.12 -0.19 -5.27
C CYS A 170 -0.60 0.82 -6.17
N ILE A 171 -1.90 0.64 -6.46
CA ILE A 171 -2.66 1.45 -7.42
C ILE A 171 -3.88 2.04 -6.71
N PRO A 172 -4.02 3.36 -6.56
CA PRO A 172 -5.10 4.00 -5.79
C PRO A 172 -6.49 3.87 -6.44
N THR A 173 -6.60 3.22 -7.60
CA THR A 173 -7.86 2.92 -8.26
C THR A 173 -8.81 2.08 -7.40
N PHE A 174 -8.31 1.37 -6.38
CA PHE A 174 -9.16 0.63 -5.44
C PHE A 174 -10.24 1.50 -4.81
N ILE A 175 -9.96 2.80 -4.56
CA ILE A 175 -10.94 3.75 -4.00
C ILE A 175 -12.09 3.99 -4.98
N LEU A 176 -11.80 4.09 -6.28
CA LEU A 176 -12.80 4.32 -7.32
C LEU A 176 -13.69 3.10 -7.55
N CYS A 177 -13.13 1.91 -7.39
CA CYS A 177 -13.85 0.65 -7.54
C CYS A 177 -14.71 0.29 -6.31
N GLY A 178 -14.62 1.06 -5.22
CA GLY A 178 -15.33 0.76 -3.98
C GLY A 178 -14.72 -0.38 -3.17
N PHE A 179 -13.47 -0.77 -3.48
CA PHE A 179 -12.71 -1.75 -2.69
C PHE A 179 -12.25 -1.13 -1.37
N GLU A 180 -12.16 -1.95 -0.34
CA GLU A 180 -11.90 -1.47 1.01
C GLU A 180 -10.45 -1.64 1.41
N HIS A 181 -9.86 -0.57 1.96
CA HIS A 181 -8.49 -0.54 2.46
C HIS A 181 -8.49 -0.32 3.98
N SER A 182 -8.06 -1.32 4.73
CA SER A 182 -8.19 -1.35 6.20
C SER A 182 -7.65 -0.11 6.91
N ILE A 183 -6.50 0.42 6.52
CA ILE A 183 -5.90 1.60 7.18
C ILE A 183 -6.65 2.88 6.80
N ALA A 184 -7.17 2.99 5.56
CA ALA A 184 -8.03 4.11 5.18
C ALA A 184 -9.37 4.05 5.93
N ASP A 185 -9.93 2.86 6.15
CA ASP A 185 -11.17 2.69 6.92
C ASP A 185 -10.97 3.09 8.39
N VAL A 186 -9.84 2.74 9.02
CA VAL A 186 -9.49 3.25 10.36
C VAL A 186 -9.53 4.78 10.38
N PHE A 187 -8.90 5.43 9.37
CA PHE A 187 -8.92 6.90 9.30
C PHE A 187 -10.35 7.44 9.16
N TYR A 188 -11.18 6.85 8.27
CA TYR A 188 -12.56 7.31 8.08
C TYR A 188 -13.38 7.16 9.35
N PHE A 189 -13.32 6.02 10.04
CA PHE A 189 -14.01 5.82 11.30
C PHE A 189 -13.51 6.77 12.41
N CYS A 190 -12.20 6.99 12.51
CA CYS A 190 -11.64 7.95 13.45
C CYS A 190 -12.10 9.39 13.16
N ASN A 191 -12.11 9.81 11.89
CA ASN A 191 -12.57 11.15 11.49
C ASN A 191 -14.09 11.32 11.71
N ALA A 192 -14.88 10.27 11.43
CA ALA A 192 -16.34 10.26 11.71
C ALA A 192 -16.69 10.14 13.20
N ARG A 193 -15.70 9.90 14.09
CA ARG A 193 -15.90 9.64 15.53
C ARG A 193 -16.71 8.37 15.81
N ILE A 194 -16.66 7.37 14.93
CA ILE A 194 -17.37 6.09 15.07
C ILE A 194 -16.43 5.06 15.69
N PHE A 195 -16.56 4.83 17.01
CA PHE A 195 -15.76 3.87 17.80
C PHE A 195 -16.66 2.72 18.28
N SER A 196 -17.18 1.91 17.36
CA SER A 196 -18.04 0.78 17.67
C SER A 196 -17.32 -0.55 17.47
N GLY A 197 -17.80 -1.61 18.15
CA GLY A 197 -17.30 -2.97 17.91
C GLY A 197 -17.50 -3.41 16.44
N GLN A 198 -18.56 -2.95 15.79
CA GLN A 198 -18.82 -3.19 14.37
C GLN A 198 -17.77 -2.53 13.48
N ALA A 199 -17.36 -1.28 13.76
CA ALA A 199 -16.29 -0.62 13.03
C ALA A 199 -14.97 -1.37 13.15
N VAL A 200 -14.64 -1.87 14.36
CA VAL A 200 -13.46 -2.72 14.56
C VAL A 200 -13.54 -4.01 13.74
N LEU A 201 -14.71 -4.66 13.71
CA LEU A 201 -14.92 -5.89 12.93
C LEU A 201 -14.73 -5.61 11.43
N VAL A 202 -15.28 -4.51 10.90
CA VAL A 202 -15.08 -4.09 9.50
C VAL A 202 -13.58 -3.98 9.20
N VAL A 203 -12.84 -3.23 10.01
CA VAL A 203 -11.39 -3.03 9.81
C VAL A 203 -10.63 -4.37 9.84
N LEU A 204 -10.96 -5.27 10.75
CA LEU A 204 -10.29 -6.58 10.86
C LEU A 204 -10.59 -7.48 9.66
N LEU A 205 -11.85 -7.53 9.19
CA LEU A 205 -12.23 -8.30 8.00
C LEU A 205 -11.53 -7.76 6.75
N VAL A 206 -11.52 -6.44 6.59
CA VAL A 206 -10.83 -5.79 5.47
C VAL A 206 -9.31 -6.01 5.56
N ALA A 207 -8.71 -5.92 6.76
CA ALA A 207 -7.28 -6.18 6.94
C ALA A 207 -6.91 -7.63 6.57
N LEU A 208 -7.76 -8.59 6.93
CA LEU A 208 -7.60 -9.99 6.50
C LEU A 208 -7.69 -10.11 4.98
N GLY A 209 -8.70 -9.50 4.36
CA GLY A 209 -8.86 -9.45 2.90
C GLY A 209 -7.64 -8.84 2.21
N ASN A 210 -7.17 -7.67 2.69
CA ASN A 210 -5.98 -7.03 2.15
C ASN A 210 -4.74 -7.94 2.25
N ALA A 211 -4.58 -8.67 3.36
CA ALA A 211 -3.48 -9.62 3.52
C ALA A 211 -3.56 -10.77 2.50
N LEU A 212 -4.73 -11.39 2.36
CA LEU A 212 -4.96 -12.48 1.41
C LEU A 212 -4.70 -12.00 -0.02
N GLY A 213 -5.25 -10.86 -0.42
CA GLY A 213 -5.05 -10.28 -1.74
C GLY A 213 -3.60 -9.95 -2.05
N ALA A 214 -2.89 -9.33 -1.10
CA ALA A 214 -1.48 -8.97 -1.24
C ALA A 214 -0.55 -10.19 -1.39
N LEU A 215 -0.96 -11.37 -0.92
CA LEU A 215 -0.19 -12.61 -1.04
C LEU A 215 -0.41 -13.35 -2.36
N ILE A 216 -1.47 -13.07 -3.12
CA ILE A 216 -1.81 -13.81 -4.35
C ILE A 216 -0.67 -13.70 -5.37
N ILE A 217 -0.21 -12.49 -5.68
CA ILE A 217 0.85 -12.31 -6.69
C ILE A 217 2.19 -12.93 -6.24
N PRO A 218 2.68 -12.69 -5.00
CA PRO A 218 3.89 -13.36 -4.52
C PRO A 218 3.79 -14.88 -4.50
N ALA A 219 2.65 -15.43 -4.09
CA ALA A 219 2.43 -16.88 -4.09
C ALA A 219 2.42 -17.47 -5.50
N ALA A 220 1.74 -16.81 -6.45
CA ALA A 220 1.74 -17.22 -7.84
C ALA A 220 3.16 -17.23 -8.44
N ARG A 221 4.01 -16.27 -8.09
CA ARG A 221 5.41 -16.22 -8.56
C ARG A 221 6.20 -17.46 -8.19
N LEU A 222 5.97 -18.06 -7.04
CA LEU A 222 6.64 -19.31 -6.64
C LEU A 222 6.34 -20.47 -7.59
N VAL A 223 5.23 -20.39 -8.33
CA VAL A 223 4.81 -21.44 -9.28
C VAL A 223 5.40 -21.21 -10.67
N TYR A 224 5.39 -19.96 -11.17
CA TYR A 224 5.77 -19.68 -12.55
C TYR A 224 7.19 -19.12 -12.75
N GLN A 225 7.89 -18.76 -11.69
CA GLN A 225 9.31 -18.42 -11.76
C GLN A 225 10.14 -19.59 -11.23
N PRO A 226 10.84 -20.36 -12.10
CA PRO A 226 11.79 -21.38 -11.64
C PRO A 226 12.86 -20.70 -10.77
N LYS A 227 13.29 -21.38 -9.72
CA LYS A 227 14.48 -20.96 -8.97
C LYS A 227 15.64 -20.93 -9.95
N GLU A 228 16.31 -19.80 -10.09
CA GLU A 228 17.61 -19.74 -10.73
C GLU A 228 18.54 -20.60 -9.86
N GLU A 229 18.97 -21.75 -10.41
CA GLU A 229 20.00 -22.62 -9.81
C GLU A 229 21.38 -21.97 -9.94
#